data_6a2356e0c2172f773de7e94ab1ec0ab5
#
_entry.id   6a2356e0c2172f773de7e94ab1ec0ab5
#
_cell.length_a   1.000
_cell.length_b   1.000
_cell.length_c   1.000
_cell.angle_alpha   90.00
_cell.angle_beta   90.00
_cell.angle_gamma   90.00
#
_symmetry.space_group_name_H-M   'P 1'
#
loop_
_entity.id
_entity.type
_entity.pdbx_description
1 polymer ?
#
loop_
_entity_poly.entity_id
_entity_poly.type
_entity_poly.pdbx_seq_one_letter_code
_entity_poly.pdbx_strand_id
1 'polypeptide(L)'
;GFNYIAADRLGPQSSYEKSYYEVWEQEQIGNHGEYAVHYLQTHESEEVENKNILYGEEPSRRLQRQVECWLGEITPGVSLRMEDYGHSNRIGLMVHQEGNIGADYFTAQNVGFGISYVLPIVLALVKAKKGELIILENPEAHLHPRGQRKMGELIARAAQGGVQVIVETHSDHILNGIR
;
A
#
# COMPACT_ATOMS: atom_id res chain seq x y z
N GLY A 1 -15.54 1.03 8.81
CA GLY A 1 -14.97 0.72 7.50
C GLY A 1 -14.63 -0.76 7.35
N PHE A 2 -14.57 -1.19 6.12
CA PHE A 2 -14.23 -2.58 5.76
C PHE A 2 -13.40 -2.54 4.48
N ASN A 3 -12.28 -3.29 4.46
CA ASN A 3 -11.49 -3.51 3.25
C ASN A 3 -11.17 -5.00 3.11
N TYR A 4 -11.38 -5.55 1.91
CA TYR A 4 -10.96 -6.89 1.54
C TYR A 4 -9.95 -6.80 0.41
N ILE A 5 -8.78 -7.40 0.58
CA ILE A 5 -7.71 -7.42 -0.42
C ILE A 5 -7.45 -8.87 -0.81
N ALA A 6 -7.87 -9.21 -2.00
CA ALA A 6 -7.80 -10.55 -2.56
C ALA A 6 -6.37 -10.98 -2.91
N ALA A 7 -6.17 -12.28 -3.11
CA ALA A 7 -4.89 -12.85 -3.53
C ALA A 7 -4.50 -12.43 -4.96
N ASP A 8 -5.48 -12.32 -5.86
CA ASP A 8 -5.32 -11.98 -7.27
C ASP A 8 -5.31 -10.47 -7.54
N ARG A 9 -4.50 -9.74 -6.78
CA ARG A 9 -4.32 -8.29 -6.92
C ARG A 9 -3.85 -7.91 -8.32
N LEU A 10 -4.22 -6.70 -8.76
CA LEU A 10 -3.72 -6.15 -10.01
C LEU A 10 -2.20 -6.02 -9.95
N GLY A 11 -1.54 -6.63 -10.93
CA GLY A 11 -0.11 -6.45 -11.15
C GLY A 11 0.22 -5.06 -11.71
N PRO A 12 1.47 -4.88 -12.14
CA PRO A 12 1.91 -3.61 -12.74
C PRO A 12 1.07 -3.26 -13.98
N GLN A 13 0.43 -2.10 -13.96
CA GLN A 13 -0.36 -1.56 -15.06
C GLN A 13 0.33 -0.33 -15.64
N SER A 14 0.07 -0.03 -16.92
CA SER A 14 0.45 1.24 -17.53
C SER A 14 -0.31 2.42 -16.94
N SER A 15 -1.54 2.17 -16.48
CA SER A 15 -2.38 3.10 -15.75
C SER A 15 -3.47 2.35 -15.00
N TYR A 16 -3.98 2.96 -13.94
CA TYR A 16 -5.02 2.42 -13.07
C TYR A 16 -6.34 3.16 -13.28
N GLU A 17 -7.44 2.56 -12.86
CA GLU A 17 -8.75 3.18 -12.94
C GLU A 17 -8.94 4.26 -11.86
N LYS A 18 -9.71 5.29 -12.21
CA LYS A 18 -10.21 6.29 -11.26
C LYS A 18 -11.69 6.03 -11.02
N SER A 19 -12.09 6.03 -9.77
CA SER A 19 -13.51 6.01 -9.37
C SER A 19 -13.72 6.99 -8.23
N TYR A 20 -14.40 8.09 -8.51
CA TYR A 20 -14.73 9.06 -7.46
C TYR A 20 -15.72 8.47 -6.46
N TYR A 21 -16.68 7.67 -6.92
CA TYR A 21 -17.65 7.02 -6.06
C TYR A 21 -16.97 6.08 -5.06
N GLU A 22 -16.12 5.17 -5.53
CA GLU A 22 -15.44 4.21 -4.66
C GLU A 22 -14.46 4.89 -3.70
N VAL A 23 -13.71 5.89 -4.19
CA VAL A 23 -12.66 6.55 -3.41
C VAL A 23 -13.23 7.56 -2.41
N TRP A 24 -14.15 8.45 -2.84
CA TRP A 24 -14.67 9.51 -1.98
C TRP A 24 -15.88 9.11 -1.14
N GLU A 25 -16.83 8.35 -1.73
CA GLU A 25 -18.07 8.01 -1.04
C GLU A 25 -17.96 6.73 -0.23
N GLN A 26 -17.22 5.74 -0.74
CA GLN A 26 -17.07 4.44 -0.10
C GLN A 26 -15.76 4.27 0.66
N GLU A 27 -14.80 5.18 0.51
CA GLU A 27 -13.43 5.07 1.07
C GLU A 27 -12.74 3.74 0.71
N GLN A 28 -13.02 3.18 -0.48
CA GLN A 28 -12.54 1.89 -0.94
C GLN A 28 -11.36 2.02 -1.90
N ILE A 29 -10.49 1.03 -1.87
CA ILE A 29 -9.35 0.90 -2.78
C ILE A 29 -9.53 -0.22 -3.81
N GLY A 30 -10.68 -0.90 -3.76
CA GLY A 30 -11.00 -2.07 -4.57
C GLY A 30 -10.43 -3.37 -4.00
N ASN A 31 -11.10 -4.50 -4.28
CA ASN A 31 -10.69 -5.81 -3.76
C ASN A 31 -9.38 -6.30 -4.37
N HIS A 32 -9.07 -5.89 -5.60
CA HIS A 32 -7.83 -6.22 -6.31
C HIS A 32 -6.84 -5.04 -6.31
N GLY A 33 -7.16 -3.95 -5.60
CA GLY A 33 -6.35 -2.73 -5.54
C GLY A 33 -6.51 -1.81 -6.75
N GLU A 34 -7.59 -1.97 -7.53
CA GLU A 34 -7.84 -1.23 -8.77
C GLU A 34 -7.89 0.28 -8.57
N TYR A 35 -8.32 0.75 -7.39
CA TYR A 35 -8.42 2.18 -7.07
C TYR A 35 -7.35 2.67 -6.09
N ALA A 36 -6.39 1.81 -5.72
CA ALA A 36 -5.36 2.14 -4.71
C ALA A 36 -4.54 3.38 -5.10
N VAL A 37 -4.17 3.52 -6.38
CA VAL A 37 -3.40 4.66 -6.87
C VAL A 37 -4.22 5.95 -6.83
N HIS A 38 -5.51 5.90 -7.22
CA HIS A 38 -6.42 7.02 -7.15
C HIS A 38 -6.73 7.43 -5.70
N TYR A 39 -6.91 6.46 -4.82
CA TYR A 39 -7.10 6.72 -3.38
C TYR A 39 -5.89 7.45 -2.80
N LEU A 40 -4.69 6.95 -3.08
CA LEU A 40 -3.46 7.54 -2.56
C LEU A 40 -3.27 8.98 -3.07
N GLN A 41 -3.52 9.26 -4.35
CA GLN A 41 -3.47 10.61 -4.91
C GLN A 41 -4.47 11.54 -4.22
N THR A 42 -5.70 11.07 -4.05
CA THR A 42 -6.80 11.87 -3.51
C THR A 42 -6.57 12.26 -2.04
N HIS A 43 -6.00 11.34 -1.26
CA HIS A 43 -5.82 11.48 0.20
C HIS A 43 -4.35 11.63 0.61
N GLU A 44 -3.44 11.93 -0.32
CA GLU A 44 -1.98 11.95 -0.11
C GLU A 44 -1.52 12.80 1.08
N SER A 45 -2.21 13.91 1.33
CA SER A 45 -1.88 14.88 2.38
C SER A 45 -2.64 14.67 3.69
N GLU A 46 -3.57 13.73 3.74
CA GLU A 46 -4.30 13.42 4.98
C GLU A 46 -3.37 12.80 6.02
N GLU A 47 -3.63 13.09 7.30
CA GLU A 47 -2.86 12.50 8.37
C GLU A 47 -3.34 11.11 8.74
N VAL A 48 -2.39 10.19 8.91
CA VAL A 48 -2.66 8.85 9.44
C VAL A 48 -3.11 8.94 10.90
N GLU A 49 -4.29 8.43 11.20
CA GLU A 49 -4.90 8.49 12.53
C GLU A 49 -4.31 7.47 13.51
N ASN A 50 -4.02 6.26 13.02
CA ASN A 50 -3.48 5.18 13.83
C ASN A 50 -1.99 5.41 14.17
N LYS A 51 -1.73 5.89 15.39
CA LYS A 51 -0.37 6.23 15.84
C LYS A 51 0.57 5.03 15.91
N ASN A 52 0.05 3.81 16.08
CA ASN A 52 0.89 2.61 16.20
C ASN A 52 1.52 2.20 14.86
N ILE A 53 0.90 2.64 13.75
CA ILE A 53 1.36 2.32 12.41
C ILE A 53 2.38 3.34 11.86
N LEU A 54 2.50 4.50 12.51
CA LEU A 54 3.44 5.53 12.08
C LEU A 54 4.88 4.99 12.05
N TYR A 55 5.57 5.26 10.95
CA TYR A 55 6.98 4.93 10.81
C TYR A 55 7.81 5.89 11.68
N GLY A 56 8.53 5.34 12.68
CA GLY A 56 9.09 6.12 13.77
C GLY A 56 10.18 7.11 13.39
N GLU A 57 10.85 6.94 12.26
CA GLU A 57 11.91 7.84 11.76
C GLU A 57 11.35 8.95 10.86
N GLU A 58 10.09 8.86 10.43
CA GLU A 58 9.45 9.83 9.54
C GLU A 58 8.60 10.82 10.37
N PRO A 59 8.98 12.11 10.41
CA PRO A 59 8.22 13.11 11.17
C PRO A 59 6.88 13.46 10.55
N SER A 60 6.71 13.23 9.23
CA SER A 60 5.47 13.51 8.53
C SER A 60 4.45 12.39 8.75
N ARG A 61 3.26 12.76 9.19
CA ARG A 61 2.13 11.82 9.35
C ARG A 61 1.27 11.70 8.10
N ARG A 62 1.63 12.38 6.99
CA ARG A 62 0.87 12.33 5.75
C ARG A 62 0.81 10.92 5.19
N LEU A 63 -0.37 10.53 4.70
CA LEU A 63 -0.64 9.19 4.19
C LEU A 63 0.40 8.73 3.17
N GLN A 64 0.69 9.55 2.15
CA GLN A 64 1.67 9.18 1.12
C GLN A 64 3.04 8.90 1.74
N ARG A 65 3.54 9.76 2.63
CA ARG A 65 4.86 9.57 3.25
C ARG A 65 4.92 8.32 4.09
N GLN A 66 3.89 8.04 4.86
CA GLN A 66 3.82 6.81 5.66
C GLN A 66 3.75 5.55 4.79
N VAL A 67 2.98 5.59 3.70
CA VAL A 67 2.93 4.49 2.72
C VAL A 67 4.32 4.28 2.07
N GLU A 68 5.00 5.34 1.63
CA GLU A 68 6.35 5.26 1.05
C GLU A 68 7.37 4.67 2.03
N CYS A 69 7.35 5.08 3.30
CA CYS A 69 8.25 4.54 4.32
C CYS A 69 8.05 3.04 4.53
N TRP A 70 6.81 2.59 4.65
CA TRP A 70 6.52 1.15 4.79
C TRP A 70 6.83 0.36 3.53
N LEU A 71 6.56 0.91 2.35
CA LEU A 71 7.00 0.29 1.09
C LEU A 71 8.53 0.18 1.02
N GLY A 72 9.25 1.20 1.47
CA GLY A 72 10.72 1.21 1.54
C GLY A 72 11.31 0.15 2.47
N GLU A 73 10.63 -0.20 3.56
CA GLU A 73 11.01 -1.31 4.44
C GLU A 73 10.82 -2.68 3.78
N ILE A 74 9.77 -2.79 2.97
CA ILE A 74 9.42 -4.02 2.25
C ILE A 74 10.25 -4.15 0.97
N THR A 75 10.40 -3.05 0.22
CA THR A 75 11.15 -2.94 -1.03
C THR A 75 12.00 -1.67 -0.97
N PRO A 76 13.31 -1.74 -0.67
CA PRO A 76 14.13 -0.57 -0.36
C PRO A 76 14.16 0.50 -1.44
N GLY A 77 14.18 1.77 -1.00
CA GLY A 77 14.44 2.93 -1.84
C GLY A 77 13.28 3.40 -2.71
N VAL A 78 12.03 3.13 -2.32
CA VAL A 78 10.85 3.46 -3.12
C VAL A 78 10.31 4.86 -2.82
N SER A 79 10.08 5.65 -3.87
CA SER A 79 9.25 6.87 -3.83
C SER A 79 8.20 6.81 -4.93
N LEU A 80 7.02 7.34 -4.65
CA LEU A 80 5.87 7.28 -5.53
C LEU A 80 5.49 8.67 -6.06
N ARG A 81 5.08 8.73 -7.32
CA ARG A 81 4.43 9.89 -7.93
C ARG A 81 3.23 9.43 -8.73
N MET A 82 2.08 10.03 -8.48
CA MET A 82 0.86 9.77 -9.23
C MET A 82 0.73 10.82 -10.34
N GLU A 83 0.40 10.38 -11.55
CA GLU A 83 0.19 11.24 -12.72
C GLU A 83 -1.24 11.11 -13.22
N ASP A 84 -2.01 12.18 -13.06
CA ASP A 84 -3.36 12.25 -13.59
C ASP A 84 -3.33 12.49 -15.10
N TYR A 85 -3.99 11.61 -15.86
CA TYR A 85 -4.07 11.75 -17.32
C TYR A 85 -5.26 12.63 -17.76
N GLY A 86 -5.67 13.56 -16.94
CA GLY A 86 -6.62 14.61 -17.25
C GLY A 86 -8.02 14.07 -17.54
N HIS A 87 -8.48 14.22 -18.79
CA HIS A 87 -9.84 13.84 -19.18
C HIS A 87 -10.07 12.33 -19.28
N SER A 88 -9.03 11.51 -19.18
CA SER A 88 -9.20 10.06 -19.10
C SER A 88 -9.58 9.65 -17.69
N ASN A 89 -10.38 8.59 -17.56
CA ASN A 89 -10.69 8.02 -16.24
C ASN A 89 -9.53 7.14 -15.73
N ARG A 90 -8.28 7.58 -15.95
CA ARG A 90 -7.07 6.82 -15.67
C ARG A 90 -6.01 7.68 -14.97
N ILE A 91 -5.20 7.00 -14.14
CA ILE A 91 -4.08 7.58 -13.40
C ILE A 91 -2.84 6.69 -13.52
N GLY A 92 -1.69 7.29 -13.74
CA GLY A 92 -0.40 6.61 -13.76
C GLY A 92 0.22 6.50 -12.37
N LEU A 93 0.92 5.41 -12.12
CA LEU A 93 1.80 5.24 -10.97
C LEU A 93 3.24 5.24 -11.48
N MET A 94 3.99 6.25 -11.07
CA MET A 94 5.41 6.39 -11.33
C MET A 94 6.19 6.05 -10.06
N VAL A 95 7.23 5.27 -10.22
CA VAL A 95 8.06 4.77 -9.12
C VAL A 95 9.50 5.17 -9.36
N HIS A 96 10.12 5.78 -8.36
CA HIS A 96 11.57 5.93 -8.27
C HIS A 96 12.10 4.90 -7.28
N GLN A 97 13.23 4.27 -7.61
CA GLN A 97 13.92 3.33 -6.72
C GLN A 97 15.39 3.74 -6.58
N GLU A 98 15.87 3.86 -5.35
CA GLU A 98 17.28 4.17 -5.08
C GLU A 98 18.20 3.12 -5.72
N GLY A 99 19.29 3.60 -6.33
CA GLY A 99 20.26 2.75 -7.05
C GLY A 99 20.11 2.80 -8.57
N ASN A 100 19.04 3.33 -9.11
CA ASN A 100 18.96 3.66 -10.52
C ASN A 100 19.82 4.91 -10.81
N ILE A 101 20.63 4.84 -11.86
CA ILE A 101 21.45 5.98 -12.29
C ILE A 101 20.53 7.05 -12.88
N GLY A 102 20.35 8.14 -12.13
CA GLY A 102 19.45 9.27 -12.48
C GLY A 102 18.29 9.41 -11.49
N ALA A 103 17.68 10.60 -11.47
CA ALA A 103 16.48 10.90 -10.67
C ALA A 103 15.18 10.52 -11.40
N ASP A 104 15.23 9.55 -12.30
CA ASP A 104 14.11 9.25 -13.18
C ASP A 104 13.07 8.37 -12.48
N TYR A 105 11.80 8.73 -12.68
CA TYR A 105 10.65 7.93 -12.33
C TYR A 105 10.29 7.01 -13.50
N PHE A 106 10.03 5.77 -13.19
CA PHE A 106 9.60 4.77 -14.17
C PHE A 106 8.16 4.36 -13.93
N THR A 107 7.45 3.98 -14.99
CA THR A 107 6.12 3.39 -14.82
C THR A 107 6.20 2.11 -14.00
N ALA A 108 5.15 1.80 -13.24
CA ALA A 108 5.09 0.61 -12.40
C ALA A 108 5.41 -0.70 -13.15
N GLN A 109 5.14 -0.75 -14.47
CA GLN A 109 5.48 -1.89 -15.32
C GLN A 109 6.99 -2.12 -15.46
N ASN A 110 7.80 -1.09 -15.34
CA ASN A 110 9.24 -1.13 -15.56
C ASN A 110 10.06 -1.32 -14.27
N VAL A 111 9.41 -1.33 -13.10
CA VAL A 111 10.09 -1.37 -11.78
C VAL A 111 9.98 -2.73 -11.09
N GLY A 112 9.36 -3.70 -11.73
CA GLY A 112 9.17 -5.04 -11.16
C GLY A 112 7.85 -5.21 -10.39
N PHE A 113 7.49 -6.47 -10.19
CA PHE A 113 6.14 -6.86 -9.76
C PHE A 113 5.81 -6.50 -8.31
N GLY A 114 6.79 -6.47 -7.41
CA GLY A 114 6.54 -6.40 -5.97
C GLY A 114 5.72 -5.19 -5.53
N ILE A 115 6.04 -3.98 -6.01
CA ILE A 115 5.42 -2.74 -5.54
C ILE A 115 3.92 -2.69 -5.85
N SER A 116 3.53 -3.04 -7.07
CA SER A 116 2.13 -3.01 -7.48
C SER A 116 1.25 -4.00 -6.72
N TYR A 117 1.79 -5.16 -6.35
CA TYR A 117 1.06 -6.14 -5.53
C TYR A 117 0.99 -5.75 -4.06
N VAL A 118 1.98 -5.03 -3.55
CA VAL A 118 2.10 -4.69 -2.13
C VAL A 118 1.42 -3.38 -1.77
N LEU A 119 1.40 -2.42 -2.68
CA LEU A 119 0.81 -1.09 -2.46
C LEU A 119 -0.63 -1.14 -1.92
N PRO A 120 -1.57 -1.95 -2.47
CA PRO A 120 -2.93 -2.02 -1.94
C PRO A 120 -2.98 -2.49 -0.48
N ILE A 121 -2.13 -3.45 -0.10
CA ILE A 121 -2.08 -3.97 1.28
C ILE A 121 -1.53 -2.92 2.24
N VAL A 122 -0.38 -2.33 1.88
CA VAL A 122 0.24 -1.27 2.71
C VAL A 122 -0.71 -0.10 2.87
N LEU A 123 -1.34 0.34 1.78
CA LEU A 123 -2.31 1.43 1.82
C LEU A 123 -3.52 1.09 2.70
N ALA A 124 -4.12 -0.11 2.55
CA ALA A 124 -5.24 -0.55 3.37
C ALA A 124 -4.91 -0.51 4.87
N LEU A 125 -3.72 -1.00 5.24
CA LEU A 125 -3.27 -1.03 6.63
C LEU A 125 -2.96 0.37 7.17
N VAL A 126 -2.27 1.22 6.39
CA VAL A 126 -1.83 2.56 6.83
C VAL A 126 -3.00 3.54 6.96
N LYS A 127 -3.99 3.46 6.05
CA LYS A 127 -5.18 4.31 6.12
C LYS A 127 -6.20 3.89 7.19
N ALA A 128 -6.10 2.66 7.68
CA ALA A 128 -7.12 2.06 8.55
C ALA A 128 -7.28 2.77 9.88
N LYS A 129 -8.52 2.95 10.28
CA LYS A 129 -8.93 3.56 11.53
C LYS A 129 -9.30 2.52 12.58
N LYS A 130 -9.23 2.90 13.84
CA LYS A 130 -9.64 2.02 14.95
C LYS A 130 -11.06 1.50 14.77
N GLY A 131 -11.24 0.19 14.91
CA GLY A 131 -12.54 -0.49 14.79
C GLY A 131 -12.88 -0.94 13.36
N GLU A 132 -12.08 -0.61 12.37
CA GLU A 132 -12.26 -1.13 11.01
C GLU A 132 -11.82 -2.58 10.89
N LEU A 133 -12.39 -3.28 9.91
CA LEU A 133 -12.04 -4.66 9.56
C LEU A 133 -11.30 -4.70 8.23
N ILE A 134 -10.14 -5.37 8.23
CA ILE A 134 -9.37 -5.67 7.01
C ILE A 134 -9.23 -7.17 6.88
N ILE A 135 -9.50 -7.69 5.67
CA ILE A 135 -9.23 -9.08 5.30
C ILE A 135 -8.14 -9.06 4.22
N LEU A 136 -7.07 -9.81 4.45
CA LEU A 136 -5.92 -9.89 3.54
C LEU A 136 -5.68 -11.34 3.11
N GLU A 137 -5.59 -11.57 1.81
CA GLU A 137 -5.18 -12.86 1.26
C GLU A 137 -3.76 -12.78 0.68
N ASN A 138 -2.94 -13.77 1.01
CA ASN A 138 -1.56 -13.94 0.54
C ASN A 138 -0.74 -12.64 0.57
N PRO A 139 -0.62 -11.95 1.71
CA PRO A 139 0.12 -10.69 1.79
C PRO A 139 1.63 -10.86 1.49
N GLU A 140 2.14 -12.09 1.56
CA GLU A 140 3.51 -12.47 1.24
C GLU A 140 3.81 -12.55 -0.26
N ALA A 141 2.81 -12.56 -1.13
CA ALA A 141 2.99 -12.78 -2.56
C ALA A 141 3.96 -11.77 -3.17
N HIS A 142 4.92 -12.28 -3.96
CA HIS A 142 5.98 -11.51 -4.63
C HIS A 142 6.97 -10.79 -3.70
N LEU A 143 7.00 -11.12 -2.39
CA LEU A 143 7.93 -10.54 -1.43
C LEU A 143 9.08 -11.48 -1.10
N HIS A 144 10.29 -10.89 -0.99
CA HIS A 144 11.43 -11.57 -0.38
C HIS A 144 11.16 -11.82 1.13
N PRO A 145 11.72 -12.86 1.76
CA PRO A 145 11.51 -13.18 3.19
C PRO A 145 11.62 -12.00 4.15
N ARG A 146 12.59 -11.11 3.94
CA ARG A 146 12.71 -9.87 4.74
C ARG A 146 11.48 -8.98 4.60
N GLY A 147 10.98 -8.78 3.37
CA GLY A 147 9.78 -8.00 3.11
C GLY A 147 8.52 -8.63 3.71
N GLN A 148 8.41 -9.96 3.67
CA GLN A 148 7.31 -10.69 4.31
C GLN A 148 7.29 -10.46 5.82
N ARG A 149 8.46 -10.48 6.49
CA ARG A 149 8.56 -10.17 7.92
C ARG A 149 8.13 -8.74 8.22
N LYS A 150 8.52 -7.76 7.40
CA LYS A 150 8.12 -6.36 7.56
C LYS A 150 6.62 -6.15 7.31
N MET A 151 6.04 -6.89 6.39
CA MET A 151 4.59 -6.93 6.20
C MET A 151 3.89 -7.48 7.45
N GLY A 152 4.41 -8.54 8.06
CA GLY A 152 3.88 -9.07 9.34
C GLY A 152 3.96 -8.03 10.47
N GLU A 153 5.06 -7.28 10.58
CA GLU A 153 5.20 -6.17 11.53
C GLU A 153 4.14 -5.09 11.30
N LEU A 154 3.91 -4.68 10.06
CA LEU A 154 2.90 -3.68 9.71
C LEU A 154 1.48 -4.14 10.09
N ILE A 155 1.15 -5.40 9.80
CA ILE A 155 -0.13 -6.04 10.20
C ILE A 155 -0.30 -6.00 11.72
N ALA A 156 0.72 -6.39 12.48
CA ALA A 156 0.69 -6.36 13.94
C ALA A 156 0.49 -4.95 14.49
N ARG A 157 1.17 -3.94 13.94
CA ARG A 157 1.01 -2.55 14.35
C ARG A 157 -0.39 -2.00 14.05
N ALA A 158 -1.00 -2.37 12.90
CA ALA A 158 -2.39 -2.03 12.61
C ALA A 158 -3.34 -2.61 13.65
N ALA A 159 -3.17 -3.88 13.98
CA ALA A 159 -3.98 -4.57 14.99
C ALA A 159 -3.81 -3.96 16.38
N GLN A 160 -2.58 -3.62 16.80
CA GLN A 160 -2.31 -2.92 18.07
C GLN A 160 -3.00 -1.55 18.14
N GLY A 161 -3.19 -0.88 17.01
CA GLY A 161 -3.94 0.36 16.89
C GLY A 161 -5.46 0.18 16.95
N GLY A 162 -5.94 -1.06 17.07
CA GLY A 162 -7.36 -1.40 17.21
C GLY A 162 -8.08 -1.67 15.90
N VAL A 163 -7.33 -1.91 14.81
CA VAL A 163 -7.88 -2.44 13.55
C VAL A 163 -8.07 -3.96 13.70
N GLN A 164 -9.19 -4.48 13.26
CA GLN A 164 -9.41 -5.92 13.18
C GLN A 164 -8.81 -6.43 11.86
N VAL A 165 -7.81 -7.32 11.95
CA VAL A 165 -7.15 -7.85 10.75
C VAL A 165 -7.30 -9.36 10.70
N ILE A 166 -7.88 -9.87 9.62
CA ILE A 166 -7.92 -11.30 9.29
C ILE A 166 -6.95 -11.53 8.15
N VAL A 167 -6.03 -12.47 8.33
CA VAL A 167 -4.98 -12.77 7.33
C VAL A 167 -5.03 -14.23 6.96
N GLU A 168 -5.14 -14.50 5.66
CA GLU A 168 -4.87 -15.81 5.09
C GLU A 168 -3.44 -15.79 4.53
N THR A 169 -2.58 -16.67 5.03
CA THR A 169 -1.16 -16.72 4.64
C THR A 169 -0.59 -18.12 4.74
N HIS A 170 0.34 -18.44 3.86
CA HIS A 170 1.16 -19.65 3.89
C HIS A 170 2.61 -19.38 4.31
N SER A 171 2.92 -18.16 4.79
CA SER A 171 4.28 -17.74 5.11
C SER A 171 4.59 -17.74 6.61
N ASP A 172 5.57 -18.54 7.01
CA ASP A 172 6.15 -18.47 8.36
C ASP A 172 6.83 -17.13 8.63
N HIS A 173 7.29 -16.42 7.58
CA HIS A 173 7.92 -15.11 7.72
C HIS A 173 6.92 -14.02 8.11
N ILE A 174 5.68 -14.08 7.58
CA ILE A 174 4.58 -13.21 8.03
C ILE A 174 4.30 -13.46 9.51
N LEU A 175 4.14 -14.72 9.92
CA LEU A 175 3.88 -15.08 11.32
C LEU A 175 5.01 -14.63 12.26
N ASN A 176 6.27 -14.74 11.82
CA ASN A 176 7.42 -14.27 12.59
C ASN A 176 7.49 -12.73 12.67
N GLY A 177 6.93 -12.01 11.71
CA GLY A 177 6.81 -10.56 11.74
C GLY A 177 5.73 -10.07 12.70
N ILE A 178 4.65 -10.85 12.88
CA ILE A 178 3.53 -10.54 13.79
C ILE A 178 3.92 -10.74 15.26
N ARG A 179 4.84 -11.66 15.56
CA ARG A 179 5.34 -11.98 16.93
C ARG A 179 6.32 -10.94 17.44
#